data_e82501a0261d678dea8a7f14e195c72c
#
_entry.id   e82501a0261d678dea8a7f14e195c72c
#
_cell.length_a   1.000
_cell.length_b   1.000
_cell.length_c   1.000
_cell.angle_alpha   90.00
_cell.angle_beta   90.00
_cell.angle_gamma   90.00
#
_symmetry.space_group_name_H-M   'P 1'
#
loop_
_entity.id
_entity.type
_entity.pdbx_description
1 polymer ?
#
loop_
_entity_poly.entity_id
_entity_poly.type
_entity_poly.pdbx_seq_one_letter_code
_entity_poly.pdbx_strand_id
1 'polypeptide(L)'
;MKEYKGKKIEPREIEDLTLDNSPHYFHEGKYIGYCNSDGLPHGFGELTSKDGGEKCNGEWEDGVFIKGTYTGGANIIYEGSFQYDNNIGSGDWELHGQGIELHFGNSQNYENNKPIGHLKGLFNSGSLVEGEILHPSLINYSEHKGIKRIIYQKPDIREVFDKEFKGNIKLTFGEIYYEDGSHYKGEIDFDLPYGLGTMTLADGNKKTCHWLHGNIQESE
;
A
#
# COMPACT_ATOMS: atom_id res chain seq x y z
N MET A 1 6.10 -36.49 -3.90
CA MET A 1 5.00 -35.59 -3.49
C MET A 1 5.51 -34.80 -2.30
N LYS A 2 5.40 -33.48 -2.33
CA LYS A 2 5.79 -32.60 -1.21
C LYS A 2 4.54 -32.31 -0.37
N GLU A 3 4.75 -31.77 0.83
CA GLU A 3 3.68 -31.29 1.69
C GLU A 3 3.94 -29.84 2.06
N TYR A 4 2.90 -29.01 2.04
CA TYR A 4 2.95 -27.60 2.43
C TYR A 4 1.70 -27.25 3.23
N LYS A 5 1.86 -26.68 4.43
CA LYS A 5 0.76 -26.35 5.36
C LYS A 5 -0.26 -27.50 5.52
N GLY A 6 0.23 -28.75 5.67
CA GLY A 6 -0.59 -29.95 5.90
C GLY A 6 -1.27 -30.54 4.65
N LYS A 7 -1.07 -29.97 3.47
CA LYS A 7 -1.61 -30.49 2.20
C LYS A 7 -0.52 -31.06 1.31
N LYS A 8 -0.86 -32.14 0.62
CA LYS A 8 0.01 -32.71 -0.43
C LYS A 8 -0.01 -31.77 -1.63
N ILE A 9 1.17 -31.46 -2.15
CA ILE A 9 1.36 -30.58 -3.29
C ILE A 9 2.17 -31.23 -4.39
N GLU A 10 1.88 -30.86 -5.62
CA GLU A 10 2.62 -31.27 -6.81
C GLU A 10 2.81 -30.10 -7.77
N PRO A 11 3.93 -30.08 -8.54
CA PRO A 11 4.13 -29.02 -9.52
C PRO A 11 3.14 -29.19 -10.69
N ARG A 12 2.56 -28.09 -11.12
CA ARG A 12 1.65 -28.00 -12.28
C ARG A 12 1.94 -26.75 -13.11
N GLU A 13 1.59 -26.85 -14.38
CA GLU A 13 1.46 -25.74 -15.30
C GLU A 13 0.03 -25.74 -15.81
N ILE A 14 -0.69 -24.61 -15.60
CA ILE A 14 -2.10 -24.46 -15.96
C ILE A 14 -2.19 -23.23 -16.87
N GLU A 15 -2.52 -23.41 -18.14
CA GLU A 15 -2.54 -22.33 -19.14
C GLU A 15 -3.71 -21.37 -18.95
N ASP A 16 -4.89 -21.88 -18.56
CA ASP A 16 -6.10 -21.09 -18.37
C ASP A 16 -6.65 -21.34 -16.95
N LEU A 17 -5.91 -20.91 -15.94
CA LEU A 17 -6.38 -20.95 -14.56
C LEU A 17 -7.42 -19.86 -14.34
N THR A 18 -8.61 -20.26 -13.91
CA THR A 18 -9.64 -19.34 -13.41
C THR A 18 -9.78 -19.53 -11.92
N LEU A 19 -9.69 -18.46 -11.17
CA LEU A 19 -9.86 -18.45 -9.72
C LEU A 19 -11.14 -17.66 -9.39
N ASP A 20 -12.15 -18.32 -8.81
CA ASP A 20 -13.43 -17.71 -8.46
C ASP A 20 -13.29 -16.55 -7.45
N ASN A 21 -12.21 -16.58 -6.67
CA ASN A 21 -11.87 -15.58 -5.66
C ASN A 21 -10.59 -14.81 -6.03
N SER A 22 -10.37 -14.60 -7.31
CA SER A 22 -9.23 -13.82 -7.80
C SER A 22 -9.49 -12.32 -7.69
N PRO A 23 -8.44 -11.48 -7.48
CA PRO A 23 -8.57 -10.03 -7.62
C PRO A 23 -9.17 -9.67 -8.97
N HIS A 24 -9.87 -8.55 -9.07
CA HIS A 24 -10.56 -8.07 -10.28
C HIS A 24 -9.76 -8.16 -11.59
N TYR A 25 -8.46 -8.24 -11.52
CA TYR A 25 -7.56 -8.27 -12.66
C TYR A 25 -7.08 -9.65 -13.09
N PHE A 26 -7.29 -10.71 -12.26
CA PHE A 26 -6.78 -12.06 -12.51
C PHE A 26 -7.88 -13.11 -12.69
N HIS A 27 -8.93 -12.78 -13.44
CA HIS A 27 -9.99 -13.78 -13.69
C HIS A 27 -9.49 -14.97 -14.48
N GLU A 28 -8.50 -14.77 -15.35
CA GLU A 28 -7.89 -15.83 -16.16
C GLU A 28 -6.40 -15.57 -16.36
N GLY A 29 -5.60 -16.62 -16.27
CA GLY A 29 -4.17 -16.50 -16.46
C GLY A 29 -3.43 -17.84 -16.52
N LYS A 30 -2.14 -17.74 -16.80
CA LYS A 30 -1.22 -18.88 -16.79
C LYS A 30 -0.59 -19.01 -15.40
N TYR A 31 -0.75 -20.18 -14.79
CA TYR A 31 -0.13 -20.50 -13.51
C TYR A 31 0.98 -21.55 -13.68
N ILE A 32 2.11 -21.33 -13.04
CA ILE A 32 3.22 -22.26 -12.93
C ILE A 32 3.62 -22.35 -11.46
N GLY A 33 3.41 -23.51 -10.83
CA GLY A 33 3.71 -23.65 -9.41
C GLY A 33 3.19 -24.94 -8.81
N TYR A 34 3.11 -24.96 -7.49
CA TYR A 34 2.56 -26.07 -6.76
C TYR A 34 1.04 -25.93 -6.61
N CYS A 35 0.33 -27.06 -6.77
CA CYS A 35 -1.10 -27.16 -6.53
C CYS A 35 -1.41 -28.24 -5.50
N ASN A 36 -2.55 -28.07 -4.81
CA ASN A 36 -3.13 -29.13 -3.96
C ASN A 36 -3.86 -30.21 -4.80
N SER A 37 -4.46 -31.18 -4.12
CA SER A 37 -5.22 -32.28 -4.77
C SER A 37 -6.39 -31.78 -5.62
N ASP A 38 -6.97 -30.62 -5.29
CA ASP A 38 -8.12 -30.05 -5.99
C ASP A 38 -7.71 -29.24 -7.23
N GLY A 39 -6.37 -29.13 -7.47
CA GLY A 39 -5.81 -28.42 -8.59
C GLY A 39 -5.63 -26.92 -8.34
N LEU A 40 -5.93 -26.44 -7.12
CA LEU A 40 -5.75 -25.04 -6.76
C LEU A 40 -4.29 -24.71 -6.41
N PRO A 41 -3.80 -23.50 -6.76
CA PRO A 41 -2.50 -23.00 -6.29
C PRO A 41 -2.32 -23.17 -4.79
N HIS A 42 -1.26 -23.86 -4.36
CA HIS A 42 -0.97 -24.11 -2.96
C HIS A 42 0.52 -24.38 -2.74
N GLY A 43 1.22 -23.49 -2.04
CA GLY A 43 2.66 -23.44 -1.96
C GLY A 43 3.23 -22.34 -2.87
N PHE A 44 4.44 -22.51 -3.39
CA PHE A 44 5.07 -21.50 -4.24
C PHE A 44 4.65 -21.62 -5.70
N GLY A 45 4.37 -20.48 -6.33
CA GLY A 45 4.03 -20.40 -7.74
C GLY A 45 3.92 -18.98 -8.27
N GLU A 46 3.81 -18.92 -9.60
CA GLU A 46 3.65 -17.68 -10.35
C GLU A 46 2.36 -17.75 -11.17
N LEU A 47 1.53 -16.72 -11.04
CA LEU A 47 0.38 -16.47 -11.89
C LEU A 47 0.64 -15.25 -12.74
N THR A 48 0.47 -15.35 -14.05
CA THR A 48 0.55 -14.25 -15.00
C THR A 48 -0.81 -14.05 -15.66
N SER A 49 -1.33 -12.84 -15.69
CA SER A 49 -2.58 -12.50 -16.35
C SER A 49 -2.54 -12.86 -17.86
N LYS A 50 -3.69 -13.09 -18.47
CA LYS A 50 -3.80 -13.50 -19.87
C LYS A 50 -3.20 -12.49 -20.86
N ASP A 51 -3.27 -11.21 -20.53
CA ASP A 51 -2.66 -10.12 -21.31
C ASP A 51 -1.18 -9.92 -20.97
N GLY A 52 -0.65 -10.62 -19.96
CA GLY A 52 0.74 -10.50 -19.50
C GLY A 52 1.05 -9.22 -18.72
N GLY A 53 0.04 -8.37 -18.47
CA GLY A 53 0.23 -7.07 -17.81
C GLY A 53 0.44 -7.15 -16.32
N GLU A 54 0.03 -8.25 -15.72
CA GLU A 54 0.08 -8.43 -14.27
C GLU A 54 0.67 -9.78 -13.87
N LYS A 55 1.34 -9.83 -12.73
CA LYS A 55 2.01 -11.02 -12.24
C LYS A 55 2.00 -11.11 -10.73
N CYS A 56 1.67 -12.28 -10.19
CA CYS A 56 1.84 -12.64 -8.79
C CYS A 56 2.88 -13.76 -8.67
N ASN A 57 3.94 -13.57 -7.91
CA ASN A 57 4.97 -14.58 -7.66
C ASN A 57 5.19 -14.73 -6.15
N GLY A 58 4.91 -15.92 -5.61
CA GLY A 58 5.06 -16.15 -4.16
C GLY A 58 4.27 -17.32 -3.62
N GLU A 59 3.76 -17.14 -2.42
CA GLU A 59 3.06 -18.16 -1.64
C GLU A 59 1.55 -18.11 -1.87
N TRP A 60 0.98 -19.29 -2.07
CA TRP A 60 -0.44 -19.51 -2.32
C TRP A 60 -1.02 -20.50 -1.32
N GLU A 61 -2.28 -20.30 -0.96
CA GLU A 61 -3.04 -21.22 -0.10
C GLU A 61 -4.45 -21.38 -0.65
N ASP A 62 -4.74 -22.60 -1.18
CA ASP A 62 -6.03 -22.98 -1.74
C ASP A 62 -6.60 -21.99 -2.78
N GLY A 63 -5.73 -21.55 -3.71
CA GLY A 63 -6.07 -20.60 -4.75
C GLY A 63 -5.93 -19.14 -4.35
N VAL A 64 -5.65 -18.85 -3.08
CA VAL A 64 -5.47 -17.48 -2.57
C VAL A 64 -4.00 -17.10 -2.53
N PHE A 65 -3.63 -15.93 -3.06
CA PHE A 65 -2.28 -15.39 -2.97
C PHE A 65 -2.08 -14.77 -1.58
N ILE A 66 -1.12 -15.30 -0.82
CA ILE A 66 -0.93 -14.93 0.59
C ILE A 66 0.21 -13.94 0.77
N LYS A 67 1.31 -14.16 0.04
CA LYS A 67 2.53 -13.37 0.21
C LYS A 67 3.44 -13.50 -1.00
N GLY A 68 4.10 -12.41 -1.38
CA GLY A 68 5.08 -12.42 -2.45
C GLY A 68 5.19 -11.07 -3.12
N THR A 69 5.51 -11.11 -4.41
CA THR A 69 5.63 -9.93 -5.26
C THR A 69 4.45 -9.88 -6.22
N TYR A 70 3.74 -8.77 -6.21
CA TYR A 70 2.76 -8.41 -7.23
C TYR A 70 3.34 -7.32 -8.13
N THR A 71 3.23 -7.50 -9.42
CA THR A 71 3.59 -6.51 -10.45
C THR A 71 2.34 -6.18 -11.23
N GLY A 72 1.91 -4.93 -11.19
CA GLY A 72 0.69 -4.46 -11.87
C GLY A 72 0.97 -3.43 -12.96
N GLY A 73 0.00 -3.25 -13.87
CA GLY A 73 0.13 -2.44 -15.08
C GLY A 73 0.35 -0.94 -14.88
N ALA A 74 0.30 -0.43 -13.66
CA ALA A 74 0.42 1.01 -13.35
C ALA A 74 1.83 1.43 -12.90
N ASN A 75 2.87 0.70 -13.30
CA ASN A 75 4.25 0.96 -12.86
C ASN A 75 4.45 0.80 -11.35
N ILE A 76 3.74 -0.15 -10.76
CA ILE A 76 3.81 -0.46 -9.34
C ILE A 76 4.28 -1.90 -9.14
N ILE A 77 5.22 -2.07 -8.22
CA ILE A 77 5.59 -3.39 -7.68
C ILE A 77 5.31 -3.35 -6.19
N TYR A 78 4.56 -4.33 -5.71
CA TYR A 78 4.35 -4.54 -4.29
C TYR A 78 5.01 -5.85 -3.86
N GLU A 79 5.72 -5.82 -2.73
CA GLU A 79 6.28 -6.99 -2.08
C GLU A 79 5.80 -7.03 -0.63
N GLY A 80 5.08 -8.10 -0.25
CA GLY A 80 4.53 -8.24 1.10
C GLY A 80 3.45 -9.28 1.21
N SER A 81 2.58 -9.12 2.19
CA SER A 81 1.44 -9.99 2.43
C SER A 81 0.16 -9.40 1.86
N PHE A 82 -0.79 -10.28 1.53
CA PHE A 82 -2.10 -9.93 0.99
C PHE A 82 -3.21 -10.53 1.85
N GLN A 83 -4.33 -9.87 1.89
CA GLN A 83 -5.57 -10.35 2.48
C GLN A 83 -6.68 -10.27 1.45
N TYR A 84 -7.51 -11.31 1.40
CA TYR A 84 -8.71 -11.33 0.59
C TYR A 84 -9.86 -10.72 1.40
N ASP A 85 -10.47 -9.64 0.93
CA ASP A 85 -11.63 -9.03 1.56
C ASP A 85 -12.93 -9.45 0.84
N ASN A 86 -13.73 -10.27 1.53
CA ASN A 86 -15.04 -10.68 1.07
C ASN A 86 -16.14 -9.61 1.29
N ASN A 87 -15.85 -8.52 2.02
CA ASN A 87 -16.88 -7.57 2.45
C ASN A 87 -17.19 -6.50 1.42
N ILE A 88 -16.32 -6.29 0.45
CA ILE A 88 -16.46 -5.25 -0.58
C ILE A 88 -17.08 -5.84 -1.86
N GLY A 89 -18.04 -6.71 -1.81
CA GLY A 89 -18.85 -7.15 -2.99
C GLY A 89 -18.11 -7.41 -4.33
N SER A 90 -16.84 -7.08 -4.41
CA SER A 90 -15.95 -7.19 -5.54
C SER A 90 -14.88 -8.25 -5.36
N GLY A 91 -14.66 -8.74 -4.11
CA GLY A 91 -13.67 -9.76 -3.83
C GLY A 91 -12.25 -9.36 -4.19
N ASP A 92 -11.79 -8.21 -3.69
CA ASP A 92 -10.46 -7.70 -3.98
C ASP A 92 -9.41 -8.21 -3.00
N TRP A 93 -8.21 -8.41 -3.51
CA TRP A 93 -7.03 -8.64 -2.68
C TRP A 93 -6.45 -7.30 -2.28
N GLU A 94 -6.25 -7.13 -1.00
CA GLU A 94 -5.70 -5.91 -0.45
C GLU A 94 -4.34 -6.18 0.16
N LEU A 95 -3.46 -5.18 0.04
CA LEU A 95 -2.18 -5.17 0.73
C LEU A 95 -2.42 -5.23 2.23
N HIS A 96 -1.80 -6.19 2.92
CA HIS A 96 -2.01 -6.39 4.35
C HIS A 96 -0.71 -6.83 5.04
N GLY A 97 -0.48 -6.34 6.29
CA GLY A 97 0.74 -6.67 7.01
C GLY A 97 1.97 -5.88 6.52
N GLN A 98 3.15 -6.37 6.81
CA GLN A 98 4.39 -5.70 6.45
C GLN A 98 4.70 -5.85 4.96
N GLY A 99 5.03 -4.73 4.31
CA GLY A 99 5.34 -4.73 2.89
C GLY A 99 6.00 -3.44 2.40
N ILE A 100 6.33 -3.43 1.13
CA ILE A 100 6.84 -2.29 0.40
C ILE A 100 6.15 -2.21 -0.96
N GLU A 101 5.63 -1.03 -1.27
CA GLU A 101 5.10 -0.69 -2.58
C GLU A 101 6.08 0.27 -3.26
N LEU A 102 6.59 -0.12 -4.42
CA LEU A 102 7.54 0.64 -5.20
C LEU A 102 6.85 1.26 -6.40
N HIS A 103 7.07 2.55 -6.62
CA HIS A 103 6.55 3.30 -7.74
C HIS A 103 7.65 3.64 -8.73
N PHE A 104 7.39 3.44 -10.02
CA PHE A 104 8.33 3.70 -11.09
C PHE A 104 7.80 4.81 -12.00
N GLY A 105 8.72 5.60 -12.56
CA GLY A 105 8.37 6.60 -13.58
C GLY A 105 7.93 5.95 -14.91
N ASN A 106 7.55 6.79 -15.87
CA ASN A 106 7.09 6.36 -17.20
C ASN A 106 8.12 5.54 -17.98
N SER A 107 8.27 4.26 -17.68
CA SER A 107 9.01 3.38 -18.56
C SER A 107 8.39 2.01 -18.64
N GLN A 108 8.40 1.47 -19.83
CA GLN A 108 7.91 0.15 -20.16
C GLN A 108 8.88 -0.97 -19.70
N ASN A 109 9.91 -0.67 -18.91
CA ASN A 109 10.96 -1.63 -18.56
C ASN A 109 11.40 -1.45 -17.10
N TYR A 110 10.74 -2.14 -16.18
CA TYR A 110 11.02 -2.09 -14.75
C TYR A 110 12.43 -2.58 -14.38
N GLU A 111 13.01 -3.48 -15.18
CA GLU A 111 14.28 -4.12 -14.87
C GLU A 111 15.48 -3.17 -14.81
N ASN A 112 15.39 -2.02 -15.49
CA ASN A 112 16.47 -1.02 -15.56
C ASN A 112 16.11 0.32 -14.90
N ASN A 113 14.91 0.46 -14.31
CA ASN A 113 14.47 1.69 -13.68
C ASN A 113 14.65 1.67 -12.18
N LYS A 114 15.15 2.78 -11.65
CA LYS A 114 15.10 3.00 -10.21
C LYS A 114 13.69 3.45 -9.81
N PRO A 115 13.15 2.96 -8.68
CA PRO A 115 11.92 3.51 -8.12
C PRO A 115 12.06 5.02 -7.91
N ILE A 116 11.02 5.76 -8.24
CA ILE A 116 10.93 7.19 -7.98
C ILE A 116 10.38 7.49 -6.58
N GLY A 117 9.73 6.49 -5.99
CA GLY A 117 9.20 6.56 -4.63
C GLY A 117 8.76 5.22 -4.10
N HIS A 118 8.40 5.19 -2.83
CA HIS A 118 7.88 3.99 -2.17
C HIS A 118 6.95 4.33 -1.01
N LEU A 119 6.06 3.38 -0.71
CA LEU A 119 5.37 3.24 0.56
C LEU A 119 5.93 2.00 1.24
N LYS A 120 6.38 2.11 2.49
CA LYS A 120 6.99 1.00 3.20
C LYS A 120 6.51 0.95 4.64
N GLY A 121 5.99 -0.19 5.06
CA GLY A 121 5.53 -0.35 6.44
C GLY A 121 4.40 -1.34 6.60
N LEU A 122 3.52 -1.07 7.55
CA LEU A 122 2.35 -1.88 7.84
C LEU A 122 1.16 -1.37 7.01
N PHE A 123 0.59 -2.27 6.22
CA PHE A 123 -0.63 -2.03 5.43
C PHE A 123 -1.84 -2.67 6.10
N ASN A 124 -2.99 -2.05 5.97
CA ASN A 124 -4.28 -2.59 6.34
C ASN A 124 -5.31 -2.18 5.28
N SER A 125 -5.96 -3.17 4.67
CA SER A 125 -6.95 -2.96 3.61
C SER A 125 -6.47 -1.98 2.54
N GLY A 126 -5.30 -2.28 1.97
CA GLY A 126 -4.68 -1.49 0.90
C GLY A 126 -4.02 -0.18 1.32
N SER A 127 -4.24 0.28 2.55
CA SER A 127 -3.73 1.57 3.03
C SER A 127 -2.51 1.41 3.94
N LEU A 128 -1.50 2.26 3.79
CA LEU A 128 -0.38 2.33 4.73
C LEU A 128 -0.86 2.96 6.03
N VAL A 129 -0.78 2.20 7.14
CA VAL A 129 -1.22 2.65 8.48
C VAL A 129 -0.06 3.01 9.40
N GLU A 130 1.13 2.45 9.15
CA GLU A 130 2.35 2.76 9.89
C GLU A 130 3.53 2.58 8.94
N GLY A 131 4.43 3.56 8.83
CA GLY A 131 5.59 3.42 7.98
C GLY A 131 6.03 4.72 7.31
N GLU A 132 6.57 4.60 6.13
CA GLU A 132 7.19 5.69 5.40
C GLU A 132 6.63 5.81 3.99
N ILE A 133 6.33 7.04 3.58
CA ILE A 133 6.07 7.43 2.18
C ILE A 133 7.23 8.32 1.74
N LEU A 134 7.91 7.92 0.68
CA LEU A 134 8.92 8.73 0.00
C LEU A 134 8.37 9.20 -1.33
N HIS A 135 8.52 10.49 -1.65
CA HIS A 135 7.92 11.14 -2.81
C HIS A 135 6.37 11.10 -2.85
N PRO A 136 5.74 11.86 -1.97
CA PRO A 136 4.27 11.96 -1.94
C PRO A 136 3.64 12.61 -3.18
N SER A 137 4.42 13.12 -4.13
CA SER A 137 3.91 13.51 -5.46
C SER A 137 3.25 12.35 -6.23
N LEU A 138 3.44 11.12 -5.72
CA LEU A 138 2.68 9.94 -6.17
C LEU A 138 1.25 9.93 -5.62
N ILE A 139 1.01 10.64 -4.53
CA ILE A 139 -0.33 10.93 -4.03
C ILE A 139 -0.83 12.11 -4.88
N ASN A 140 -1.74 11.85 -5.79
CA ASN A 140 -2.22 12.72 -6.88
C ASN A 140 -2.90 14.04 -6.46
N TYR A 141 -2.47 14.68 -5.37
CA TYR A 141 -3.08 15.91 -4.88
C TYR A 141 -2.13 17.10 -5.00
N SER A 142 -2.58 18.15 -5.67
CA SER A 142 -1.87 19.43 -5.81
C SER A 142 -1.51 20.11 -4.47
N GLU A 143 -2.15 19.68 -3.39
CA GLU A 143 -2.01 20.20 -2.03
C GLU A 143 -0.73 19.71 -1.32
N HIS A 144 -0.13 18.60 -1.78
CA HIS A 144 1.08 18.01 -1.21
C HIS A 144 2.39 18.61 -1.77
N LYS A 145 2.30 19.76 -2.41
CA LYS A 145 3.45 20.41 -3.04
C LYS A 145 4.57 20.70 -2.03
N GLY A 146 5.76 20.23 -2.35
CA GLY A 146 6.95 20.42 -1.52
C GLY A 146 7.13 19.41 -0.40
N ILE A 147 6.22 18.43 -0.22
CA ILE A 147 6.43 17.33 0.70
C ILE A 147 7.42 16.35 0.07
N LYS A 148 8.46 15.99 0.83
CA LYS A 148 9.50 15.06 0.41
C LYS A 148 9.31 13.65 0.98
N ARG A 149 8.79 13.56 2.21
CA ARG A 149 8.68 12.31 2.96
C ARG A 149 7.65 12.45 4.06
N ILE A 150 6.87 11.40 4.29
CA ILE A 150 5.96 11.28 5.43
C ILE A 150 6.32 10.02 6.20
N ILE A 151 6.37 10.10 7.51
CA ILE A 151 6.51 8.97 8.43
C ILE A 151 5.24 8.90 9.26
N TYR A 152 4.49 7.83 9.09
CA TYR A 152 3.36 7.50 9.96
C TYR A 152 3.84 6.72 11.17
N GLN A 153 3.46 7.18 12.35
CA GLN A 153 3.63 6.44 13.59
C GLN A 153 2.33 5.67 13.86
N LYS A 154 2.44 4.50 14.48
CA LYS A 154 1.28 3.69 14.85
C LYS A 154 0.23 4.57 15.54
N PRO A 155 -1.00 4.63 15.02
CA PRO A 155 -1.98 5.59 15.50
C PRO A 155 -2.39 5.30 16.93
N ASP A 156 -2.26 6.28 17.79
CA ASP A 156 -3.25 6.46 18.85
C ASP A 156 -4.48 7.04 18.14
N ILE A 157 -5.36 6.17 17.65
CA ILE A 157 -6.49 6.57 16.81
C ILE A 157 -7.45 7.36 17.70
N ARG A 158 -7.36 8.68 17.65
CA ARG A 158 -8.37 9.57 18.21
C ARG A 158 -9.35 9.94 17.10
N GLU A 159 -10.62 9.65 17.33
CA GLU A 159 -11.70 10.19 16.52
C GLU A 159 -12.00 11.60 17.00
N VAL A 160 -11.93 12.57 16.12
CA VAL A 160 -12.20 13.97 16.41
C VAL A 160 -13.35 14.42 15.52
N PHE A 161 -14.30 15.16 16.11
CA PHE A 161 -15.35 15.77 15.33
C PHE A 161 -14.80 16.99 14.57
N ASP A 162 -14.78 16.90 13.26
CA ASP A 162 -14.40 18.01 12.40
C ASP A 162 -15.64 18.86 12.08
N LYS A 163 -15.60 20.13 12.49
CA LYS A 163 -16.71 21.07 12.29
C LYS A 163 -16.88 21.47 10.82
N GLU A 164 -15.80 21.47 10.06
CA GLU A 164 -15.80 21.81 8.64
C GLU A 164 -16.44 20.70 7.81
N PHE A 165 -16.05 19.46 8.07
CA PHE A 165 -16.60 18.28 7.41
C PHE A 165 -17.87 17.75 8.07
N LYS A 166 -18.27 18.30 9.21
CA LYS A 166 -19.48 17.90 9.98
C LYS A 166 -19.50 16.39 10.30
N GLY A 167 -18.34 15.82 10.56
CA GLY A 167 -18.19 14.40 10.82
C GLY A 167 -17.01 14.08 11.74
N ASN A 168 -16.87 12.80 12.08
CA ASN A 168 -15.71 12.30 12.79
C ASN A 168 -14.62 11.90 11.78
N ILE A 169 -13.39 12.32 12.05
CA ILE A 169 -12.21 11.90 11.30
C ILE A 169 -11.30 11.06 12.17
N LYS A 170 -10.58 10.15 11.56
CA LYS A 170 -9.54 9.36 12.21
C LYS A 170 -8.22 10.05 11.97
N LEU A 171 -7.62 10.58 13.04
CA LEU A 171 -6.31 11.22 12.97
C LEU A 171 -5.20 10.17 13.13
N THR A 172 -4.17 10.30 12.32
CA THR A 172 -2.92 9.60 12.51
C THR A 172 -1.87 10.58 13.01
N PHE A 173 -0.83 10.05 13.70
CA PHE A 173 0.30 10.84 14.12
C PHE A 173 1.50 10.54 13.27
N GLY A 174 2.35 11.55 13.03
CA GLY A 174 3.54 11.34 12.25
C GLY A 174 4.40 12.57 12.09
N GLU A 175 5.28 12.46 11.12
CA GLU A 175 6.22 13.51 10.74
C GLU A 175 6.17 13.71 9.23
N ILE A 176 6.09 14.97 8.78
CA ILE A 176 6.13 15.36 7.37
C ILE A 176 7.39 16.17 7.14
N TYR A 177 8.22 15.77 6.20
CA TYR A 177 9.46 16.45 5.83
C TYR A 177 9.27 17.14 4.48
N TYR A 178 9.66 18.42 4.39
CA TYR A 178 9.51 19.23 3.20
C TYR A 178 10.85 19.39 2.45
N GLU A 179 10.77 19.74 1.17
CA GLU A 179 11.94 19.94 0.30
C GLU A 179 12.80 21.10 0.74
N ASP A 180 12.21 22.14 1.36
CA ASP A 180 12.91 23.30 1.89
C ASP A 180 13.68 23.03 3.20
N GLY A 181 13.62 21.80 3.72
CA GLY A 181 14.27 21.38 4.96
C GLY A 181 13.43 21.63 6.22
N SER A 182 12.25 22.20 6.09
CA SER A 182 11.29 22.25 7.21
C SER A 182 10.69 20.89 7.48
N HIS A 183 10.17 20.69 8.69
CA HIS A 183 9.43 19.46 9.02
C HIS A 183 8.33 19.73 10.03
N TYR A 184 7.24 18.99 9.88
CA TYR A 184 6.10 18.98 10.77
C TYR A 184 6.09 17.72 11.61
N LYS A 185 5.66 17.82 12.87
CA LYS A 185 5.39 16.70 13.76
C LYS A 185 4.09 16.91 14.50
N GLY A 186 3.14 16.00 14.35
CA GLY A 186 1.82 16.13 14.97
C GLY A 186 0.78 15.21 14.36
N GLU A 187 -0.46 15.64 14.48
CA GLU A 187 -1.61 14.98 13.87
C GLU A 187 -1.61 15.20 12.36
N ILE A 188 -1.94 14.15 11.60
CA ILE A 188 -1.94 14.14 10.13
C ILE A 188 -3.31 13.62 9.66
N ASP A 189 -3.90 14.29 8.69
CA ASP A 189 -5.06 13.84 7.97
C ASP A 189 -4.87 14.09 6.47
N PHE A 190 -5.23 13.12 5.62
CA PHE A 190 -4.97 13.14 4.18
C PHE A 190 -3.54 13.56 3.81
N ASP A 191 -2.53 13.02 4.53
CA ASP A 191 -1.11 13.31 4.32
C ASP A 191 -0.70 14.77 4.58
N LEU A 192 -1.53 15.57 5.24
CA LEU A 192 -1.30 16.97 5.56
C LEU A 192 -1.33 17.23 7.07
N PRO A 193 -0.63 18.28 7.55
CA PRO A 193 -0.76 18.75 8.92
C PRO A 193 -2.21 19.00 9.31
N TYR A 194 -2.64 18.38 10.40
CA TYR A 194 -3.97 18.53 10.96
C TYR A 194 -3.91 18.65 12.49
N GLY A 195 -4.96 19.20 13.14
CA GLY A 195 -5.04 19.28 14.59
C GLY A 195 -3.83 19.96 15.23
N LEU A 196 -3.40 19.49 16.40
CA LEU A 196 -2.27 20.07 17.11
C LEU A 196 -0.96 19.49 16.59
N GLY A 197 -0.05 20.39 16.18
CA GLY A 197 1.28 19.98 15.73
C GLY A 197 2.31 21.10 15.73
N THR A 198 3.56 20.70 15.58
CA THR A 198 4.72 21.59 15.58
C THR A 198 5.41 21.57 14.22
N MET A 199 5.48 22.73 13.59
CA MET A 199 6.34 22.97 12.42
C MET A 199 7.69 23.48 12.90
N THR A 200 8.77 22.85 12.43
CA THR A 200 10.14 23.32 12.56
C THR A 200 10.57 23.81 11.19
N LEU A 201 10.90 25.09 11.07
CA LEU A 201 11.37 25.70 9.84
C LEU A 201 12.83 25.28 9.54
N ALA A 202 13.30 25.49 8.31
CA ALA A 202 14.66 25.19 7.89
C ALA A 202 15.74 25.90 8.72
N ASP A 203 15.44 27.07 9.28
CA ASP A 203 16.32 27.84 10.19
C ASP A 203 16.30 27.34 11.65
N GLY A 204 15.51 26.31 11.95
CA GLY A 204 15.35 25.71 13.27
C GLY A 204 14.27 26.36 14.14
N ASN A 205 13.64 27.45 13.71
CA ASN A 205 12.53 28.05 14.42
C ASN A 205 11.34 27.11 14.48
N LYS A 206 10.64 27.09 15.65
CA LYS A 206 9.50 26.19 15.87
C LYS A 206 8.22 26.98 16.11
N LYS A 207 7.12 26.48 15.52
CA LYS A 207 5.77 26.99 15.74
C LYS A 207 4.82 25.84 16.05
N THR A 208 4.23 25.84 17.25
CA THR A 208 3.20 24.87 17.64
C THR A 208 1.84 25.56 17.58
N CYS A 209 0.92 25.02 16.81
CA CYS A 209 -0.41 25.59 16.62
C CYS A 209 -1.39 24.52 16.13
N HIS A 210 -2.67 24.91 15.95
CA HIS A 210 -3.65 24.09 15.29
C HIS A 210 -3.55 24.25 13.77
N TRP A 211 -3.72 23.13 13.07
CA TRP A 211 -3.61 23.01 11.62
C TRP A 211 -4.91 22.45 11.04
N LEU A 212 -5.26 22.87 9.85
CA LEU A 212 -6.33 22.30 9.06
C LEU A 212 -5.81 22.09 7.63
N HIS A 213 -5.59 20.84 7.26
CA HIS A 213 -5.06 20.41 5.96
C HIS A 213 -3.91 21.30 5.46
N GLY A 214 -2.85 21.38 6.26
CA GLY A 214 -1.65 22.14 5.93
C GLY A 214 -1.68 23.64 6.25
N ASN A 215 -2.84 24.20 6.64
CA ASN A 215 -3.00 25.60 6.95
C ASN A 215 -3.05 25.85 8.46
N ILE A 216 -2.40 26.93 8.92
CA ILE A 216 -2.47 27.34 10.32
C ILE A 216 -3.85 27.91 10.62
N GLN A 217 -4.47 27.41 11.68
CA GLN A 217 -5.68 28.02 12.24
C GLN A 217 -5.27 29.10 13.23
N GLU A 218 -5.58 30.34 12.92
CA GLU A 218 -5.43 31.44 13.88
C GLU A 218 -6.56 31.32 14.92
N SER A 219 -6.20 31.31 16.20
CA SER A 219 -7.19 31.47 17.28
C SER A 219 -7.75 32.88 17.23
N GLU A 220 -9.06 33.01 17.01
CA GLU A 220 -9.79 34.26 17.28
C GLU A 220 -9.67 34.69 18.73
#